data_35eba86263514fb33daf66b0d9070e2f
#
_entry.id   35eba86263514fb33daf66b0d9070e2f
#
_cell.length_a   1.000
_cell.length_b   1.000
_cell.length_c   1.000
_cell.angle_alpha   90.00
_cell.angle_beta   90.00
_cell.angle_gamma   90.00
#
_symmetry.space_group_name_H-M   'P 1'
#
loop_
_entity.id
_entity.type
_entity.pdbx_description
1 polymer ?
#
loop_
_entity_poly.entity_id
_entity_poly.type
_entity_poly.pdbx_seq_one_letter_code
_entity_poly.pdbx_strand_id
1 'polypeptide(L)'
;NRVFCIILIVATTFFFGLQWKNIRFSFNEASLLPDNHPFNLKYQSFVDRFGDEGNLIVLAVQDSTLFRPDKIQQWSSLTKSFEGIDAVAAVTGIGNLKQLRKNTKQQSFVVEDFPYQLARDQKEVDKLEKKLIEQSLFFHGVLLNPDTEVYLTIITLKKEVVNAKERELF
;
A
#
# COMPACT_ATOMS: atom_id res chain seq x y z
N ASN A 1 -20.29 -44.22 -35.62
CA ASN A 1 -20.40 -43.25 -36.74
C ASN A 1 -19.28 -42.18 -36.59
N ARG A 2 -18.23 -42.31 -37.42
CA ARG A 2 -17.07 -41.40 -37.36
C ARG A 2 -17.47 -39.92 -37.55
N VAL A 3 -18.43 -39.67 -38.45
CA VAL A 3 -18.94 -38.34 -38.75
C VAL A 3 -19.64 -37.72 -37.55
N PHE A 4 -20.39 -38.47 -36.78
CA PHE A 4 -21.06 -38.04 -35.58
C PHE A 4 -20.07 -37.59 -34.49
N CYS A 5 -18.98 -38.36 -34.29
CA CYS A 5 -17.92 -37.99 -33.33
C CYS A 5 -17.22 -36.71 -33.73
N ILE A 6 -16.95 -36.48 -35.02
CA ILE A 6 -16.31 -35.25 -35.51
C ILE A 6 -17.23 -34.03 -35.26
N ILE A 7 -18.52 -34.16 -35.59
CA ILE A 7 -19.48 -33.08 -35.36
C ILE A 7 -19.58 -32.74 -33.86
N LEU A 8 -19.60 -33.76 -32.99
CA LEU A 8 -19.66 -33.55 -31.54
C LEU A 8 -18.43 -32.81 -31.02
N ILE A 9 -17.22 -33.18 -31.47
CA ILE A 9 -15.97 -32.50 -31.08
C ILE A 9 -15.98 -31.04 -31.53
N VAL A 10 -16.33 -30.78 -32.80
CA VAL A 10 -16.39 -29.42 -33.34
C VAL A 10 -17.42 -28.59 -32.59
N ALA A 11 -18.61 -29.10 -32.31
CA ALA A 11 -19.65 -28.40 -31.56
C ALA A 11 -19.19 -28.06 -30.13
N THR A 12 -18.52 -29.00 -29.44
CA THR A 12 -18.01 -28.80 -28.08
C THR A 12 -16.90 -27.76 -28.08
N THR A 13 -15.96 -27.84 -29.03
CA THR A 13 -14.88 -26.85 -29.15
C THR A 13 -15.42 -25.46 -29.44
N PHE A 14 -16.40 -25.35 -30.32
CA PHE A 14 -17.04 -24.07 -30.63
C PHE A 14 -17.78 -23.51 -29.41
N PHE A 15 -18.52 -24.35 -28.69
CA PHE A 15 -19.20 -23.93 -27.44
C PHE A 15 -18.23 -23.39 -26.40
N PHE A 16 -17.11 -24.09 -26.14
CA PHE A 16 -16.10 -23.60 -25.21
C PHE A 16 -15.36 -22.34 -25.72
N GLY A 17 -15.16 -22.24 -27.05
CA GLY A 17 -14.59 -21.04 -27.67
C GLY A 17 -15.45 -19.79 -27.47
N LEU A 18 -16.77 -19.91 -27.48
CA LEU A 18 -17.70 -18.82 -27.20
C LEU A 18 -17.65 -18.36 -25.73
N GLN A 19 -17.25 -19.25 -24.81
CA GLN A 19 -17.12 -18.93 -23.40
C GLN A 19 -15.82 -18.18 -23.06
N TRP A 20 -14.90 -17.97 -24.01
CA TRP A 20 -13.65 -17.26 -23.80
C TRP A 20 -13.86 -15.88 -23.15
N LYS A 21 -14.92 -15.16 -23.53
CA LYS A 21 -15.25 -13.84 -22.97
C LYS A 21 -15.65 -13.89 -21.49
N ASN A 22 -16.01 -15.05 -20.97
CA ASN A 22 -16.45 -15.22 -19.58
C ASN A 22 -15.32 -15.68 -18.66
N ILE A 23 -14.12 -15.95 -19.20
CA ILE A 23 -12.94 -16.31 -18.39
C ILE A 23 -12.51 -15.08 -17.61
N ARG A 24 -12.53 -15.20 -16.28
CA ARG A 24 -11.99 -14.21 -15.36
C ARG A 24 -10.76 -14.80 -14.71
N PHE A 25 -9.64 -14.11 -14.86
CA PHE A 25 -8.45 -14.42 -14.08
C PHE A 25 -8.62 -13.82 -12.70
N SER A 26 -8.58 -14.64 -11.66
CA SER A 26 -8.49 -14.18 -10.27
C SER A 26 -7.06 -14.36 -9.81
N PHE A 27 -6.45 -13.27 -9.32
CA PHE A 27 -5.10 -13.29 -8.75
C PHE A 27 -5.14 -13.40 -7.23
N ASN A 28 -6.12 -14.12 -6.71
CA ASN A 28 -6.24 -14.37 -5.28
C ASN A 28 -5.34 -15.55 -4.92
N GLU A 29 -4.19 -15.26 -4.30
CA GLU A 29 -3.20 -16.27 -3.92
C GLU A 29 -3.73 -17.30 -2.93
N ALA A 30 -4.76 -16.96 -2.17
CA ALA A 30 -5.37 -17.80 -1.14
C ALA A 30 -6.36 -18.86 -1.69
N SER A 31 -6.67 -18.86 -2.98
CA SER A 31 -7.71 -19.78 -3.52
C SER A 31 -7.20 -21.17 -3.93
N LEU A 32 -6.01 -21.56 -3.48
CA LEU A 32 -5.48 -22.92 -3.69
C LEU A 32 -6.17 -23.97 -2.82
N LEU A 33 -6.86 -23.55 -1.75
CA LEU A 33 -7.57 -24.41 -0.83
C LEU A 33 -9.08 -24.12 -0.87
N PRO A 34 -9.95 -25.10 -0.64
CA PRO A 34 -11.39 -24.87 -0.52
C PRO A 34 -11.70 -23.83 0.57
N ASP A 35 -12.76 -23.04 0.37
CA ASP A 35 -13.15 -21.95 1.29
C ASP A 35 -13.36 -22.40 2.74
N ASN A 36 -13.82 -23.64 2.93
CA ASN A 36 -14.05 -24.25 4.25
C ASN A 36 -12.82 -24.93 4.86
N HIS A 37 -11.67 -24.87 4.20
CA HIS A 37 -10.45 -25.49 4.75
C HIS A 37 -9.98 -24.73 5.99
N PRO A 38 -9.55 -25.41 7.09
CA PRO A 38 -9.15 -24.76 8.34
C PRO A 38 -8.04 -23.69 8.19
N PHE A 39 -7.12 -23.90 7.26
CA PHE A 39 -6.07 -22.91 6.94
C PHE A 39 -6.68 -21.66 6.28
N ASN A 40 -7.63 -21.83 5.37
CA ASN A 40 -8.26 -20.70 4.69
C ASN A 40 -9.10 -19.86 5.67
N LEU A 41 -9.82 -20.49 6.59
CA LEU A 41 -10.55 -19.79 7.67
C LEU A 41 -9.62 -18.99 8.59
N LYS A 42 -8.45 -19.56 8.94
CA LYS A 42 -7.43 -18.83 9.72
C LYS A 42 -6.84 -17.65 8.94
N TYR A 43 -6.56 -17.85 7.65
CA TYR A 43 -6.07 -16.79 6.78
C TYR A 43 -7.10 -15.67 6.64
N GLN A 44 -8.37 -15.99 6.42
CA GLN A 44 -9.44 -14.98 6.36
C GLN A 44 -9.53 -14.19 7.67
N SER A 45 -9.46 -14.85 8.83
CA SER A 45 -9.45 -14.18 10.14
C SER A 45 -8.23 -13.26 10.32
N PHE A 46 -7.09 -13.62 9.72
CA PHE A 46 -5.90 -12.77 9.70
C PHE A 46 -6.12 -11.54 8.81
N VAL A 47 -6.62 -11.76 7.57
CA VAL A 47 -6.92 -10.69 6.61
C VAL A 47 -7.97 -9.71 7.17
N ASP A 48 -9.01 -10.22 7.84
CA ASP A 48 -10.05 -9.38 8.47
C ASP A 48 -9.48 -8.48 9.57
N ARG A 49 -8.44 -8.96 10.28
CA ARG A 49 -7.82 -8.23 11.40
C ARG A 49 -6.70 -7.30 10.97
N PHE A 50 -5.88 -7.71 10.01
CA PHE A 50 -4.62 -7.03 9.65
C PHE A 50 -4.63 -6.44 8.24
N GLY A 51 -5.65 -6.74 7.43
CA GLY A 51 -5.73 -6.35 6.03
C GLY A 51 -5.08 -7.38 5.10
N ASP A 52 -5.21 -7.14 3.80
CA ASP A 52 -4.69 -7.99 2.74
C ASP A 52 -3.32 -7.47 2.29
N GLU A 53 -2.32 -8.34 2.27
CA GLU A 53 -0.93 -7.96 1.94
C GLU A 53 -0.68 -7.81 0.42
N GLY A 54 -1.54 -8.36 -0.42
CA GLY A 54 -1.36 -8.38 -1.88
C GLY A 54 -1.54 -7.04 -2.60
N ASN A 55 -1.88 -5.96 -1.87
CA ASN A 55 -2.17 -4.64 -2.41
C ASN A 55 -1.21 -3.54 -1.94
N LEU A 56 0.00 -3.91 -1.53
CA LEU A 56 1.00 -2.98 -1.01
C LEU A 56 2.11 -2.72 -2.05
N ILE A 57 2.47 -1.45 -2.20
CA ILE A 57 3.70 -1.02 -2.88
C ILE A 57 4.60 -0.40 -1.81
N VAL A 58 5.83 -0.87 -1.73
CA VAL A 58 6.82 -0.34 -0.80
C VAL A 58 7.88 0.43 -1.58
N LEU A 59 8.00 1.72 -1.31
CA LEU A 59 9.08 2.56 -1.80
C LEU A 59 10.14 2.66 -0.71
N ALA A 60 11.36 2.30 -1.05
CA ALA A 60 12.52 2.44 -0.17
C ALA A 60 13.44 3.51 -0.72
N VAL A 61 13.91 4.41 0.13
CA VAL A 61 14.97 5.36 -0.17
C VAL A 61 16.08 5.21 0.85
N GLN A 62 17.32 5.19 0.36
CA GLN A 62 18.52 5.23 1.20
C GLN A 62 19.27 6.52 0.85
N ASP A 63 19.21 7.51 1.72
CA ASP A 63 19.84 8.81 1.50
C ASP A 63 20.14 9.49 2.84
N SER A 64 21.43 9.58 3.19
CA SER A 64 21.92 10.26 4.38
C SER A 64 21.61 11.76 4.41
N THR A 65 21.23 12.31 3.27
CA THR A 65 20.89 13.73 3.13
C THR A 65 19.40 13.97 2.95
N LEU A 66 18.54 12.99 3.20
CA LEU A 66 17.09 13.12 3.05
C LEU A 66 16.50 14.22 3.95
N PHE A 67 17.06 14.39 5.15
CA PHE A 67 16.67 15.44 6.10
C PHE A 67 17.33 16.79 5.82
N ARG A 68 17.57 17.12 4.55
CA ARG A 68 17.80 18.51 4.13
C ARG A 68 16.46 19.18 3.86
N PRO A 69 16.34 20.50 4.11
CA PRO A 69 15.06 21.21 3.97
C PRO A 69 14.42 21.05 2.60
N ASP A 70 15.22 21.13 1.53
CA ASP A 70 14.78 20.99 0.15
C ASP A 70 14.30 19.56 -0.15
N LYS A 71 15.04 18.55 0.31
CA LYS A 71 14.74 17.13 0.04
C LYS A 71 13.56 16.63 0.82
N ILE A 72 13.50 16.87 2.13
CA ILE A 72 12.40 16.39 2.96
C ILE A 72 11.04 17.01 2.57
N GLN A 73 11.06 18.27 2.14
CA GLN A 73 9.87 18.93 1.61
C GLN A 73 9.41 18.33 0.29
N GLN A 74 10.36 18.06 -0.63
CA GLN A 74 10.06 17.39 -1.90
C GLN A 74 9.54 15.97 -1.65
N TRP A 75 10.16 15.22 -0.73
CA TRP A 75 9.71 13.89 -0.34
C TRP A 75 8.31 13.91 0.27
N SER A 76 8.04 14.84 1.16
CA SER A 76 6.70 15.05 1.74
C SER A 76 5.66 15.41 0.67
N SER A 77 6.03 16.26 -0.30
CA SER A 77 5.14 16.61 -1.41
C SER A 77 4.88 15.44 -2.34
N LEU A 78 5.90 14.63 -2.63
CA LEU A 78 5.78 13.42 -3.43
C LEU A 78 4.85 12.41 -2.75
N THR A 79 5.07 12.12 -1.48
CA THR A 79 4.24 11.15 -0.74
C THR A 79 2.77 11.60 -0.64
N LYS A 80 2.53 12.91 -0.49
CA LYS A 80 1.17 13.47 -0.53
C LYS A 80 0.53 13.38 -1.91
N SER A 81 1.31 13.47 -2.99
CA SER A 81 0.75 13.34 -4.34
C SER A 81 0.17 11.95 -4.61
N PHE A 82 0.73 10.91 -3.98
CA PHE A 82 0.18 9.56 -4.08
C PHE A 82 -1.20 9.43 -3.43
N GLU A 83 -1.50 10.22 -2.39
CA GLU A 83 -2.83 10.22 -1.75
C GLU A 83 -3.94 10.71 -2.71
N GLY A 84 -3.58 11.51 -3.72
CA GLY A 84 -4.49 12.01 -4.75
C GLY A 84 -4.80 11.02 -5.87
N ILE A 85 -4.17 9.85 -5.90
CA ILE A 85 -4.38 8.83 -6.93
C ILE A 85 -5.59 7.98 -6.56
N ASP A 86 -6.58 7.89 -7.46
CA ASP A 86 -7.83 7.14 -7.20
C ASP A 86 -7.60 5.67 -6.83
N ALA A 87 -6.55 5.05 -7.35
CA ALA A 87 -6.18 3.67 -7.06
C ALA A 87 -5.63 3.47 -5.64
N VAL A 88 -5.21 4.54 -4.96
CA VAL A 88 -4.56 4.49 -3.64
C VAL A 88 -5.61 4.58 -2.54
N ALA A 89 -5.54 3.67 -1.58
CA ALA A 89 -6.37 3.67 -0.38
C ALA A 89 -5.71 4.43 0.79
N ALA A 90 -4.39 4.27 0.94
CA ALA A 90 -3.63 4.92 1.99
C ALA A 90 -2.14 5.04 1.60
N VAL A 91 -1.47 6.05 2.13
CA VAL A 91 -0.02 6.21 2.05
C VAL A 91 0.51 6.37 3.47
N THR A 92 1.53 5.62 3.83
CA THR A 92 2.17 5.68 5.15
C THR A 92 3.68 5.70 4.99
N GLY A 93 4.29 6.80 5.36
CA GLY A 93 5.74 6.99 5.27
C GLY A 93 6.18 8.22 6.04
N ILE A 94 7.49 8.42 6.19
CA ILE A 94 8.02 9.57 6.93
C ILE A 94 7.55 10.91 6.37
N GLY A 95 7.30 10.99 5.05
CA GLY A 95 6.90 12.23 4.38
C GLY A 95 5.48 12.71 4.69
N ASN A 96 4.59 11.81 5.17
CA ASN A 96 3.19 12.10 5.48
C ASN A 96 2.77 11.61 6.88
N LEU A 97 3.74 11.39 7.78
CA LEU A 97 3.43 11.03 9.17
C LEU A 97 2.58 12.10 9.83
N LYS A 98 1.71 11.64 10.71
CA LYS A 98 0.87 12.51 11.54
C LYS A 98 1.36 12.46 12.99
N GLN A 99 1.25 13.59 13.67
CA GLN A 99 1.55 13.70 15.09
C GLN A 99 0.29 14.01 15.89
N LEU A 100 0.26 13.52 17.12
CA LEU A 100 -0.76 13.88 18.09
C LEU A 100 -0.27 15.09 18.87
N ARG A 101 -0.99 16.21 18.77
CA ARG A 101 -0.73 17.40 19.57
C ARG A 101 -1.83 17.61 20.60
N LYS A 102 -1.43 17.82 21.86
CA LYS A 102 -2.36 18.15 22.92
C LYS A 102 -2.84 19.60 22.77
N ASN A 103 -4.14 19.78 22.59
CA ASN A 103 -4.77 21.08 22.64
C ASN A 103 -5.22 21.34 24.08
N THR A 104 -4.43 22.14 24.81
CA THR A 104 -4.69 22.45 26.22
C THR A 104 -5.95 23.29 26.44
N LYS A 105 -6.37 24.07 25.43
CA LYS A 105 -7.58 24.90 25.52
C LYS A 105 -8.85 24.06 25.44
N GLN A 106 -8.85 23.00 24.62
CA GLN A 106 -9.99 22.13 24.39
C GLN A 106 -9.88 20.79 25.13
N GLN A 107 -8.80 20.58 25.92
CA GLN A 107 -8.49 19.32 26.61
C GLN A 107 -8.62 18.09 25.71
N SER A 108 -8.24 18.22 24.43
CA SER A 108 -8.34 17.20 23.39
C SER A 108 -7.00 16.98 22.70
N PHE A 109 -6.89 15.83 22.01
CA PHE A 109 -5.77 15.60 21.12
C PHE A 109 -6.19 15.92 19.68
N VAL A 110 -5.33 16.62 18.96
CA VAL A 110 -5.50 16.95 17.54
C VAL A 110 -4.46 16.18 16.73
N VAL A 111 -4.90 15.55 15.66
CA VAL A 111 -4.02 14.89 14.69
C VAL A 111 -3.62 15.92 13.66
N GLU A 112 -2.32 16.16 13.52
CA GLU A 112 -1.76 17.13 12.57
C GLU A 112 -0.67 16.45 11.74
N ASP A 113 -0.46 16.95 10.53
CA ASP A 113 0.68 16.53 9.70
C ASP A 113 2.00 16.90 10.38
N PHE A 114 3.02 16.08 10.15
CA PHE A 114 4.35 16.41 10.61
C PHE A 114 4.86 17.65 9.85
N PRO A 115 5.37 18.70 10.52
CA PRO A 115 5.46 20.04 9.96
C PRO A 115 6.69 20.26 9.08
N TYR A 116 7.06 19.33 8.19
CA TYR A 116 8.21 19.47 7.28
C TYR A 116 8.11 20.69 6.36
N GLN A 117 6.88 21.03 5.92
CA GLN A 117 6.65 22.16 5.03
C GLN A 117 6.91 23.52 5.70
N LEU A 118 6.96 23.55 7.02
CA LEU A 118 7.20 24.77 7.80
C LEU A 118 8.68 24.98 8.11
N ALA A 119 9.51 23.94 7.98
CA ALA A 119 10.94 24.04 8.26
C ALA A 119 11.64 24.86 7.18
N ARG A 120 12.30 25.96 7.60
CA ARG A 120 12.95 26.92 6.71
C ARG A 120 14.45 26.71 6.62
N ASP A 121 15.04 26.18 7.66
CA ASP A 121 16.49 25.98 7.75
C ASP A 121 16.84 24.58 8.26
N GLN A 122 18.12 24.21 8.17
CA GLN A 122 18.61 22.89 8.59
C GLN A 122 18.38 22.65 10.08
N LYS A 123 18.49 23.66 10.93
CA LYS A 123 18.31 23.50 12.38
C LYS A 123 16.88 23.13 12.76
N GLU A 124 15.91 23.62 12.01
CA GLU A 124 14.50 23.25 12.18
C GLU A 124 14.27 21.82 11.72
N VAL A 125 14.85 21.41 10.59
CA VAL A 125 14.77 20.03 10.10
C VAL A 125 15.44 19.05 11.06
N ASP A 126 16.64 19.38 11.57
CA ASP A 126 17.36 18.52 12.54
C ASP A 126 16.53 18.30 13.82
N LYS A 127 15.80 19.32 14.28
CA LYS A 127 14.87 19.18 15.41
C LYS A 127 13.70 18.27 15.09
N LEU A 128 13.18 18.36 13.87
CA LEU A 128 12.07 17.50 13.41
C LEU A 128 12.54 16.05 13.24
N GLU A 129 13.73 15.83 12.69
CA GLU A 129 14.35 14.53 12.57
C GLU A 129 14.54 13.87 13.94
N LYS A 130 15.17 14.59 14.87
CA LYS A 130 15.37 14.12 16.24
C LYS A 130 14.03 13.78 16.91
N LYS A 131 13.04 14.65 16.77
CA LYS A 131 11.69 14.41 17.29
C LYS A 131 11.06 13.19 16.65
N LEU A 132 11.23 13.01 15.34
CA LEU A 132 10.73 11.83 14.62
C LEU A 132 11.36 10.55 15.18
N ILE A 133 12.68 10.50 15.29
CA ILE A 133 13.40 9.34 15.82
C ILE A 133 12.99 9.05 17.27
N GLU A 134 12.94 10.04 18.15
CA GLU A 134 12.63 9.87 19.56
C GLU A 134 11.16 9.49 19.83
N GLN A 135 10.22 10.08 19.07
CA GLN A 135 8.77 9.88 19.29
C GLN A 135 8.17 8.74 18.48
N SER A 136 8.88 8.24 17.47
CA SER A 136 8.38 7.26 16.52
C SER A 136 9.03 5.89 16.68
N LEU A 137 9.39 5.49 17.90
CA LEU A 137 9.98 4.19 18.19
C LEU A 137 9.20 3.00 17.61
N PHE A 138 7.87 3.14 17.51
CA PHE A 138 7.00 2.15 16.88
C PHE A 138 7.31 1.93 15.39
N PHE A 139 7.80 2.96 14.70
CA PHE A 139 8.11 2.90 13.28
C PHE A 139 9.56 2.51 12.97
N HIS A 140 10.40 2.36 14.01
CA HIS A 140 11.77 1.86 13.83
C HIS A 140 11.74 0.44 13.29
N GLY A 141 12.54 0.19 12.25
CA GLY A 141 12.56 -1.10 11.54
C GLY A 141 11.38 -1.35 10.59
N VAL A 142 10.34 -0.49 10.62
CA VAL A 142 9.17 -0.60 9.72
C VAL A 142 9.17 0.50 8.68
N LEU A 143 9.24 1.78 9.08
CA LEU A 143 9.23 2.92 8.18
C LEU A 143 10.57 3.65 8.12
N LEU A 144 11.35 3.55 9.17
CA LEU A 144 12.66 4.19 9.25
C LEU A 144 13.67 3.31 9.97
N ASN A 145 14.88 3.31 9.46
CA ASN A 145 16.03 2.70 10.11
C ASN A 145 17.17 3.73 10.16
N PRO A 146 17.37 4.38 11.31
CA PRO A 146 18.39 5.42 11.45
C PRO A 146 19.82 4.90 11.24
N ASP A 147 20.09 3.62 11.57
CA ASP A 147 21.42 3.04 11.46
C ASP A 147 21.85 2.81 10.00
N THR A 148 20.89 2.51 9.13
CA THR A 148 21.12 2.25 7.69
C THR A 148 20.69 3.41 6.81
N GLU A 149 20.07 4.45 7.38
CA GLU A 149 19.53 5.61 6.68
C GLU A 149 18.53 5.20 5.58
N VAL A 150 17.80 4.11 5.83
CA VAL A 150 16.76 3.60 4.95
C VAL A 150 15.39 4.05 5.48
N TYR A 151 14.61 4.65 4.59
CA TYR A 151 13.29 5.17 4.86
C TYR A 151 12.29 4.53 3.91
N LEU A 152 11.18 4.05 4.45
CA LEU A 152 10.14 3.36 3.69
C LEU A 152 8.89 4.21 3.58
N THR A 153 8.22 4.11 2.44
CA THR A 153 6.85 4.60 2.23
C THR A 153 6.02 3.44 1.72
N ILE A 154 4.97 3.10 2.43
CA ILE A 154 4.04 2.04 2.11
C ILE A 154 2.81 2.68 1.47
N ILE A 155 2.51 2.28 0.24
CA ILE A 155 1.34 2.70 -0.51
C ILE A 155 0.39 1.51 -0.56
N THR A 156 -0.78 1.66 0.04
CA THR A 156 -1.83 0.65 0.01
C THR A 156 -2.79 0.96 -1.14
N LEU A 157 -2.96 0.01 -2.05
CA LEU A 157 -3.90 0.14 -3.16
C LEU A 157 -5.30 -0.32 -2.75
N LYS A 158 -6.32 0.21 -3.41
CA LYS A 158 -7.70 -0.27 -3.25
C LYS A 158 -7.82 -1.68 -3.84
N LYS A 159 -8.48 -2.60 -3.12
CA LYS A 159 -8.66 -3.99 -3.55
C LYS A 159 -9.36 -4.10 -4.91
N GLU A 160 -10.30 -3.22 -5.17
CA GLU A 160 -11.06 -3.16 -6.42
C GLU A 160 -10.14 -2.92 -7.62
N VAL A 161 -9.10 -2.10 -7.44
CA VAL A 161 -8.14 -1.78 -8.50
C VAL A 161 -7.20 -2.97 -8.75
N VAL A 162 -6.67 -3.58 -7.70
CA VAL A 162 -5.74 -4.71 -7.82
C VAL A 162 -6.40 -5.91 -8.49
N ASN A 163 -7.69 -6.12 -8.22
CA ASN A 163 -8.48 -7.22 -8.78
C ASN A 163 -9.22 -6.84 -10.08
N ALA A 164 -9.08 -5.60 -10.56
CA ALA A 164 -9.74 -5.15 -11.77
C ALA A 164 -9.15 -5.82 -13.02
N LYS A 165 -10.02 -6.05 -14.02
CA LYS A 165 -9.62 -6.57 -15.33
C LYS A 165 -8.69 -5.62 -16.08
N GLU A 166 -8.73 -4.34 -15.74
CA GLU A 166 -8.03 -3.23 -16.40
C GLU A 166 -6.73 -2.81 -15.70
N ARG A 167 -6.25 -3.58 -14.73
CA ARG A 167 -5.01 -3.28 -13.98
C ARG A 167 -3.74 -3.17 -14.86
N GLU A 168 -3.80 -3.69 -16.09
CA GLU A 168 -2.69 -3.59 -17.06
C GLU A 168 -2.50 -2.17 -17.62
N LEU A 169 -3.38 -1.22 -17.27
CA LEU A 169 -3.35 0.18 -17.71
C LEU A 169 -2.67 1.13 -16.71
N PHE A 170 -2.09 0.58 -15.61
CA PHE A 170 -1.34 1.32 -14.60
C PHE A 170 0.17 0.89 -14.61
#